data_3c54e0a8067347e38cbaa18baa4b2fff
#
_entry.id   3c54e0a8067347e38cbaa18baa4b2fff
#
_cell.length_a   1.000
_cell.length_b   1.000
_cell.length_c   1.000
_cell.angle_alpha   90.00
_cell.angle_beta   90.00
_cell.angle_gamma   90.00
#
_symmetry.space_group_name_H-M   'P 1'
#
loop_
_entity.id
_entity.type
_entity.pdbx_description
1 polymer ?
#
loop_
_entity_poly.entity_id
_entity_poly.type
_entity_poly.pdbx_seq_one_letter_code
_entity_poly.pdbx_strand_id
1 'polypeptide(L)'
;MHPDYDPESPEALRCKSQPIGVATCHRSPTNPRRRFAAEALAELTDSVREHGVIQPIIVRPWPVDYEYEIEPMPLYEIVAGERRWRAASAAGLQLIPAMVRHLTTAEVVELQLIENLQREDVLPSEEAEGYRRMIDQHGYSANGLADKLHTSKAYIHGRLKLLDLCPKARDSLDSGTLSASVARVIARLNGY
;
A
#
# COMPACT_ATOMS: atom_id res chain seq x y z
N MET A 1 22.51 8.82 -16.93
CA MET A 1 22.42 9.32 -15.54
C MET A 1 22.74 10.80 -15.61
N HIS A 2 21.76 11.67 -15.33
CA HIS A 2 21.97 13.12 -15.40
C HIS A 2 22.82 13.49 -14.17
N PRO A 3 23.97 14.20 -14.31
CA PRO A 3 24.92 14.44 -13.23
C PRO A 3 24.37 15.33 -12.09
N ASP A 4 23.22 15.97 -12.26
CA ASP A 4 22.63 16.89 -11.28
C ASP A 4 21.33 16.35 -10.64
N TYR A 5 21.05 15.05 -10.74
CA TYR A 5 19.88 14.45 -10.09
C TYR A 5 20.19 14.15 -8.61
N ASP A 6 19.75 15.05 -7.73
CA ASP A 6 19.71 14.82 -6.29
C ASP A 6 18.33 14.24 -5.90
N PRO A 7 18.25 12.95 -5.54
CA PRO A 7 16.99 12.30 -5.17
C PRO A 7 16.39 12.85 -3.87
N GLU A 8 17.14 13.57 -3.06
CA GLU A 8 16.68 14.18 -1.81
C GLU A 8 16.37 15.68 -1.95
N SER A 9 16.55 16.26 -3.14
CA SER A 9 16.21 17.66 -3.35
C SER A 9 14.71 17.90 -3.15
N PRO A 10 14.30 19.06 -2.58
CA PRO A 10 12.88 19.43 -2.47
C PRO A 10 12.15 19.45 -3.81
N GLU A 11 12.87 19.54 -4.91
CA GLU A 11 12.36 19.49 -6.29
C GLU A 11 12.13 18.06 -6.79
N ALA A 12 12.99 17.11 -6.42
CA ALA A 12 12.78 15.68 -6.69
C ALA A 12 11.57 15.13 -5.90
N LEU A 13 11.31 15.67 -4.71
CA LEU A 13 10.13 15.37 -3.89
C LEU A 13 8.84 16.00 -4.46
N ARG A 14 8.94 17.03 -5.31
CA ARG A 14 7.83 17.61 -6.08
C ARG A 14 7.77 16.98 -7.48
N CYS A 15 7.58 15.67 -7.56
CA CYS A 15 7.23 15.05 -8.84
C CYS A 15 5.97 15.72 -9.37
N LYS A 16 6.12 16.52 -10.44
CA LYS A 16 4.97 17.12 -11.13
C LYS A 16 4.11 15.99 -11.65
N SER A 17 2.81 16.06 -11.37
CA SER A 17 1.88 15.13 -12.01
C SER A 17 1.80 15.42 -13.49
N GLN A 18 1.77 14.36 -14.29
CA GLN A 18 1.60 14.43 -15.74
C GLN A 18 0.47 13.50 -16.18
N PRO A 19 -0.25 13.83 -17.26
CA PRO A 19 -1.26 12.94 -17.81
C PRO A 19 -0.57 11.73 -18.47
N ILE A 20 -1.00 10.52 -18.11
CA ILE A 20 -0.56 9.28 -18.76
C ILE A 20 -1.76 8.47 -19.23
N GLY A 21 -1.58 7.60 -20.22
CA GLY A 21 -2.64 6.75 -20.75
C GLY A 21 -3.15 5.75 -19.71
N VAL A 22 -4.45 5.70 -19.48
CA VAL A 22 -5.04 4.70 -18.57
C VAL A 22 -4.72 3.27 -19.04
N ALA A 23 -4.76 3.03 -20.34
CA ALA A 23 -4.45 1.73 -20.96
C ALA A 23 -2.96 1.34 -20.88
N THR A 24 -2.06 2.29 -20.64
CA THR A 24 -0.62 2.01 -20.51
C THR A 24 -0.21 1.64 -19.10
N CYS A 25 -1.13 1.70 -18.15
CA CYS A 25 -0.91 1.36 -16.75
C CYS A 25 -1.43 -0.05 -16.45
N HIS A 26 -0.70 -0.76 -15.61
CA HIS A 26 -1.15 -2.03 -15.09
C HIS A 26 -0.95 -2.11 -13.58
N ARG A 27 -1.79 -2.91 -12.92
CA ARG A 27 -1.68 -3.12 -11.48
C ARG A 27 -0.36 -3.77 -11.11
N SER A 28 0.18 -3.42 -9.94
CA SER A 28 1.33 -4.09 -9.38
C SER A 28 1.00 -5.56 -9.02
N PRO A 29 1.83 -6.53 -9.41
CA PRO A 29 1.69 -7.92 -8.99
C PRO A 29 1.90 -8.09 -7.48
N THR A 30 2.64 -7.18 -6.85
CA THR A 30 2.95 -7.22 -5.41
C THR A 30 1.91 -6.53 -4.53
N ASN A 31 0.88 -5.88 -5.12
CA ASN A 31 -0.14 -5.18 -4.35
C ASN A 31 -0.92 -6.17 -3.46
N PRO A 32 -0.88 -6.02 -2.12
CA PRO A 32 -1.58 -6.92 -1.20
C PRO A 32 -3.10 -6.82 -1.31
N ARG A 33 -3.62 -5.66 -1.76
CA ARG A 33 -5.04 -5.42 -1.89
C ARG A 33 -5.63 -6.06 -3.14
N ARG A 34 -6.32 -7.20 -2.97
CA ARG A 34 -6.93 -7.94 -4.09
C ARG A 34 -8.44 -7.74 -4.23
N ARG A 35 -9.13 -7.27 -3.16
CA ARG A 35 -10.58 -7.10 -3.14
C ARG A 35 -10.95 -5.63 -2.97
N PHE A 36 -11.91 -5.19 -3.77
CA PHE A 36 -12.51 -3.85 -3.70
C PHE A 36 -14.02 -4.04 -3.60
N ALA A 37 -14.66 -3.36 -2.66
CA ALA A 37 -16.10 -3.36 -2.56
C ALA A 37 -16.68 -2.75 -3.85
N ALA A 38 -17.60 -3.49 -4.48
CA ALA A 38 -18.15 -3.10 -5.79
C ALA A 38 -18.90 -1.76 -5.72
N GLU A 39 -19.68 -1.58 -4.65
CA GLU A 39 -20.46 -0.34 -4.42
C GLU A 39 -19.52 0.87 -4.28
N ALA A 40 -18.49 0.77 -3.42
CA ALA A 40 -17.53 1.86 -3.21
C ALA A 40 -16.68 2.16 -4.46
N LEU A 41 -16.51 1.19 -5.38
CA LEU A 41 -15.87 1.44 -6.67
C LEU A 41 -16.83 2.11 -7.65
N ALA A 42 -18.10 1.75 -7.64
CA ALA A 42 -19.12 2.37 -8.48
C ALA A 42 -19.32 3.85 -8.14
N GLU A 43 -19.47 4.19 -6.85
CA GLU A 43 -19.53 5.58 -6.37
C GLU A 43 -18.31 6.39 -6.80
N LEU A 44 -17.11 5.82 -6.65
CA LEU A 44 -15.89 6.48 -7.10
C LEU A 44 -15.86 6.65 -8.62
N THR A 45 -16.37 5.69 -9.38
CA THR A 45 -16.45 5.76 -10.85
C THR A 45 -17.37 6.90 -11.30
N ASP A 46 -18.51 7.07 -10.65
CA ASP A 46 -19.44 8.16 -10.95
C ASP A 46 -18.83 9.52 -10.63
N SER A 47 -18.17 9.65 -9.47
CA SER A 47 -17.42 10.86 -9.12
C SER A 47 -16.29 11.17 -10.12
N VAL A 48 -15.56 10.15 -10.56
CA VAL A 48 -14.48 10.30 -11.56
C VAL A 48 -15.03 10.67 -12.94
N ARG A 49 -16.22 10.19 -13.30
CA ARG A 49 -16.87 10.57 -14.56
C ARG A 49 -17.28 12.04 -14.57
N GLU A 50 -17.72 12.58 -13.44
CA GLU A 50 -18.18 13.96 -13.30
C GLU A 50 -17.01 14.96 -13.13
N HIS A 51 -16.02 14.63 -12.28
CA HIS A 51 -14.99 15.57 -11.85
C HIS A 51 -13.57 15.20 -12.35
N GLY A 52 -13.41 14.06 -12.99
CA GLY A 52 -12.10 13.52 -13.32
C GLY A 52 -11.38 12.96 -12.08
N VAL A 53 -10.11 12.60 -12.25
CA VAL A 53 -9.26 12.14 -11.14
C VAL A 53 -8.53 13.33 -10.55
N ILE A 54 -8.98 13.80 -9.39
CA ILE A 54 -8.42 15.00 -8.72
C ILE A 54 -7.05 14.69 -8.11
N GLN A 55 -6.90 13.54 -7.46
CA GLN A 55 -5.64 13.15 -6.82
C GLN A 55 -4.85 12.20 -7.71
N PRO A 56 -3.61 12.57 -8.13
CA PRO A 56 -2.79 11.75 -9.00
C PRO A 56 -2.52 10.35 -8.41
N ILE A 57 -2.36 9.37 -9.30
CA ILE A 57 -1.82 8.05 -8.93
C ILE A 57 -0.29 8.10 -8.92
N ILE A 58 0.34 7.13 -8.24
CA ILE A 58 1.80 6.96 -8.28
C ILE A 58 2.08 5.73 -9.14
N VAL A 59 2.96 5.91 -10.13
CA VAL A 59 3.39 4.85 -11.04
C VAL A 59 4.91 4.82 -11.13
N ARG A 60 5.45 3.65 -11.52
CA ARG A 60 6.84 3.56 -11.99
C ARG A 60 6.87 3.00 -13.42
N PRO A 61 7.95 3.24 -14.19
CA PRO A 61 8.15 2.50 -15.44
C PRO A 61 8.06 0.99 -15.19
N TRP A 62 7.47 0.26 -16.12
CA TRP A 62 7.33 -1.20 -15.99
C TRP A 62 8.71 -1.84 -15.88
N PRO A 63 8.96 -2.71 -14.88
CA PRO A 63 10.25 -3.35 -14.72
C PRO A 63 10.54 -4.33 -15.86
N VAL A 64 11.76 -4.27 -16.39
CA VAL A 64 12.18 -5.12 -17.52
C VAL A 64 12.32 -6.61 -17.16
N ASP A 65 12.45 -6.90 -15.87
CA ASP A 65 12.58 -8.25 -15.29
C ASP A 65 11.23 -8.90 -14.94
N TYR A 66 10.11 -8.17 -15.14
CA TYR A 66 8.78 -8.75 -14.99
C TYR A 66 8.37 -9.47 -16.29
N GLU A 67 8.15 -10.77 -16.19
CA GLU A 67 7.46 -11.51 -17.25
C GLU A 67 6.01 -11.01 -17.38
N TYR A 68 5.61 -10.72 -18.60
CA TYR A 68 4.26 -10.24 -18.88
C TYR A 68 3.74 -10.90 -20.14
N GLU A 69 2.68 -11.68 -20.00
CA GLU A 69 2.12 -12.53 -21.07
C GLU A 69 1.03 -11.83 -21.91
N ILE A 70 0.68 -10.58 -21.55
CA ILE A 70 -0.43 -9.84 -22.20
C ILE A 70 0.12 -8.75 -23.10
N GLU A 71 -0.30 -8.75 -24.37
CA GLU A 71 -0.02 -7.71 -25.35
C GLU A 71 -1.18 -6.69 -25.40
N PRO A 72 -0.89 -5.37 -25.51
CA PRO A 72 0.44 -4.75 -25.50
C PRO A 72 1.05 -4.68 -24.11
N MET A 73 2.39 -4.78 -24.02
CA MET A 73 3.14 -4.64 -22.78
C MET A 73 2.84 -3.28 -22.10
N PRO A 74 2.52 -3.25 -20.80
CA PRO A 74 2.27 -1.99 -20.10
C PRO A 74 3.54 -1.15 -20.00
N LEU A 75 3.37 0.16 -20.01
CA LEU A 75 4.48 1.09 -19.84
C LEU A 75 4.74 1.41 -18.37
N TYR A 76 3.69 1.31 -17.53
CA TYR A 76 3.74 1.71 -16.13
C TYR A 76 3.11 0.67 -15.20
N GLU A 77 3.77 0.45 -14.07
CA GLU A 77 3.23 -0.27 -12.92
C GLU A 77 2.62 0.72 -11.92
N ILE A 78 1.40 0.45 -11.47
CA ILE A 78 0.71 1.26 -10.46
C ILE A 78 1.24 0.91 -9.08
N VAL A 79 1.95 1.86 -8.47
CA VAL A 79 2.49 1.73 -7.10
C VAL A 79 1.42 2.04 -6.06
N ALA A 80 0.68 3.15 -6.26
CA ALA A 80 -0.42 3.55 -5.38
C ALA A 80 -1.55 4.21 -6.17
N GLY A 81 -2.79 4.04 -5.69
CA GLY A 81 -3.99 4.62 -6.31
C GLY A 81 -4.72 3.70 -7.29
N GLU A 82 -4.60 2.37 -7.16
CA GLU A 82 -5.26 1.40 -8.04
C GLU A 82 -6.79 1.60 -8.13
N ARG A 83 -7.46 1.98 -7.02
CA ARG A 83 -8.91 2.29 -7.07
C ARG A 83 -9.24 3.42 -8.03
N ARG A 84 -8.44 4.50 -8.01
CA ARG A 84 -8.59 5.67 -8.90
C ARG A 84 -8.37 5.28 -10.36
N TRP A 85 -7.35 4.47 -10.63
CA TRP A 85 -7.11 3.93 -11.97
C TRP A 85 -8.27 3.05 -12.46
N ARG A 86 -8.77 2.13 -11.63
CA ARG A 86 -9.92 1.27 -11.97
C ARG A 86 -11.17 2.11 -12.25
N ALA A 87 -11.43 3.13 -11.41
CA ALA A 87 -12.54 4.04 -11.60
C ALA A 87 -12.38 4.86 -12.89
N ALA A 88 -11.18 5.37 -13.19
CA ALA A 88 -10.89 6.08 -14.44
C ALA A 88 -11.10 5.18 -15.67
N SER A 89 -10.64 3.92 -15.62
CA SER A 89 -10.87 2.93 -16.66
C SER A 89 -12.36 2.65 -16.86
N ALA A 90 -13.10 2.41 -15.78
CA ALA A 90 -14.55 2.16 -15.82
C ALA A 90 -15.37 3.40 -16.27
N ALA A 91 -14.89 4.60 -15.97
CA ALA A 91 -15.47 5.86 -16.45
C ALA A 91 -15.12 6.16 -17.92
N GLY A 92 -14.25 5.38 -18.58
CA GLY A 92 -13.86 5.57 -19.99
C GLY A 92 -12.83 6.67 -20.22
N LEU A 93 -12.11 7.12 -19.19
CA LEU A 93 -11.08 8.13 -19.33
C LEU A 93 -9.88 7.58 -20.11
N GLN A 94 -9.37 8.37 -21.07
CA GLN A 94 -8.17 8.03 -21.84
C GLN A 94 -6.87 8.35 -21.06
N LEU A 95 -6.90 9.40 -20.26
CA LEU A 95 -5.76 9.91 -19.50
C LEU A 95 -6.08 10.00 -18.02
N ILE A 96 -5.07 9.78 -17.19
CA ILE A 96 -5.14 9.90 -15.72
C ILE A 96 -3.93 10.70 -15.23
N PRO A 97 -4.10 11.66 -14.31
CA PRO A 97 -2.96 12.34 -13.70
C PRO A 97 -2.13 11.36 -12.87
N ALA A 98 -0.84 11.32 -13.12
CA ALA A 98 0.08 10.41 -12.44
C ALA A 98 1.41 11.08 -12.09
N MET A 99 1.98 10.69 -10.98
CA MET A 99 3.37 10.96 -10.60
C MET A 99 4.22 9.76 -10.98
N VAL A 100 5.12 9.95 -11.95
CA VAL A 100 6.07 8.90 -12.35
C VAL A 100 7.28 8.95 -11.42
N ARG A 101 7.58 7.83 -10.74
CA ARG A 101 8.73 7.69 -9.86
C ARG A 101 9.58 6.49 -10.30
N HIS A 102 10.89 6.67 -10.30
CA HIS A 102 11.83 5.57 -10.52
C HIS A 102 12.06 4.86 -9.17
N LEU A 103 11.40 3.73 -8.99
CA LEU A 103 11.44 2.94 -7.76
C LEU A 103 11.90 1.53 -8.07
N THR A 104 12.72 0.98 -7.20
CA THR A 104 13.06 -0.44 -7.20
C THR A 104 11.85 -1.28 -6.75
N THR A 105 11.86 -2.57 -7.03
CA THR A 105 10.79 -3.47 -6.59
C THR A 105 10.65 -3.51 -5.06
N ALA A 106 11.77 -3.43 -4.33
CA ALA A 106 11.77 -3.38 -2.87
C ALA A 106 11.09 -2.11 -2.34
N GLU A 107 11.38 -0.94 -2.93
CA GLU A 107 10.74 0.32 -2.56
C GLU A 107 9.25 0.33 -2.89
N VAL A 108 8.83 -0.29 -4.00
CA VAL A 108 7.40 -0.43 -4.33
C VAL A 108 6.67 -1.26 -3.28
N VAL A 109 7.21 -2.43 -2.92
CA VAL A 109 6.61 -3.30 -1.89
C VAL A 109 6.54 -2.59 -0.55
N GLU A 110 7.60 -1.88 -0.18
CA GLU A 110 7.64 -1.07 1.05
C GLU A 110 6.54 0.00 1.06
N LEU A 111 6.43 0.80 -0.02
CA LEU A 111 5.41 1.86 -0.12
C LEU A 111 3.98 1.29 -0.07
N GLN A 112 3.73 0.19 -0.76
CA GLN A 112 2.43 -0.48 -0.74
C GLN A 112 2.07 -1.02 0.65
N LEU A 113 3.06 -1.54 1.37
CA LEU A 113 2.88 -2.05 2.72
C LEU A 113 2.60 -0.91 3.71
N ILE A 114 3.34 0.19 3.61
CA ILE A 114 3.11 1.41 4.42
C ILE A 114 1.70 1.99 4.14
N GLU A 115 1.32 2.15 2.87
CA GLU A 115 -0.01 2.66 2.50
C GLU A 115 -1.12 1.77 3.07
N ASN A 116 -0.96 0.44 2.96
CA ASN A 116 -1.93 -0.50 3.49
C ASN A 116 -2.04 -0.44 5.03
N LEU A 117 -0.91 -0.26 5.73
CA LEU A 117 -0.87 -0.15 7.19
C LEU A 117 -1.49 1.17 7.72
N GLN A 118 -1.52 2.22 6.90
CA GLN A 118 -2.12 3.51 7.27
C GLN A 118 -3.63 3.60 7.03
N ARG A 119 -4.27 2.52 6.59
CA ARG A 119 -5.72 2.48 6.39
C ARG A 119 -6.44 2.34 7.73
N GLU A 120 -7.60 2.98 7.85
CA GLU A 120 -8.44 2.93 9.05
C GLU A 120 -9.09 1.57 9.28
N ASP A 121 -9.27 0.77 8.23
CA ASP A 121 -9.98 -0.52 8.23
C ASP A 121 -9.07 -1.76 8.35
N VAL A 122 -7.77 -1.57 8.71
CA VAL A 122 -6.82 -2.68 8.88
C VAL A 122 -7.12 -3.44 10.17
N LEU A 123 -7.28 -4.75 10.06
CA LEU A 123 -7.45 -5.59 11.23
C LEU A 123 -6.16 -5.61 12.09
N PRO A 124 -6.29 -5.69 13.42
CA PRO A 124 -5.13 -5.72 14.31
C PRO A 124 -4.13 -6.84 14.01
N SER A 125 -4.60 -8.00 13.56
CA SER A 125 -3.75 -9.12 13.13
C SER A 125 -3.02 -8.82 11.82
N GLU A 126 -3.70 -8.24 10.83
CA GLU A 126 -3.11 -7.84 9.54
C GLU A 126 -2.04 -6.76 9.73
N GLU A 127 -2.30 -5.79 10.61
CA GLU A 127 -1.35 -4.75 10.98
C GLU A 127 -0.10 -5.36 11.63
N ALA A 128 -0.26 -6.29 12.56
CA ALA A 128 0.85 -6.99 13.20
C ALA A 128 1.70 -7.79 12.19
N GLU A 129 1.04 -8.50 11.26
CA GLU A 129 1.72 -9.21 10.17
C GLU A 129 2.44 -8.26 9.20
N GLY A 130 1.86 -7.10 8.94
CA GLY A 130 2.49 -6.04 8.15
C GLY A 130 3.78 -5.54 8.81
N TYR A 131 3.75 -5.24 10.12
CA TYR A 131 4.94 -4.84 10.86
C TYR A 131 6.02 -5.93 10.88
N ARG A 132 5.63 -7.20 11.04
CA ARG A 132 6.56 -8.32 10.97
C ARG A 132 7.24 -8.39 9.61
N ARG A 133 6.50 -8.26 8.52
CA ARG A 133 7.07 -8.25 7.17
C ARG A 133 8.05 -7.09 6.95
N MET A 134 7.74 -5.90 7.46
CA MET A 134 8.66 -4.75 7.39
C MET A 134 9.98 -5.02 8.14
N ILE A 135 9.92 -5.70 9.28
CA ILE A 135 11.11 -6.07 10.04
C ILE A 135 11.92 -7.14 9.31
N ASP A 136 11.26 -8.23 8.90
CA ASP A 136 11.94 -9.42 8.39
C ASP A 136 12.46 -9.25 6.95
N GLN A 137 11.73 -8.50 6.11
CA GLN A 137 12.03 -8.39 4.68
C GLN A 137 12.69 -7.06 4.29
N HIS A 138 12.41 -5.99 5.04
CA HIS A 138 12.93 -4.64 4.74
C HIS A 138 13.93 -4.12 5.78
N GLY A 139 14.32 -4.94 6.77
CA GLY A 139 15.38 -4.64 7.73
C GLY A 139 15.05 -3.53 8.75
N TYR A 140 13.77 -3.18 8.90
CA TYR A 140 13.38 -2.20 9.92
C TYR A 140 13.50 -2.78 11.32
N SER A 141 13.91 -1.95 12.27
CA SER A 141 13.67 -2.23 13.68
C SER A 141 12.24 -1.80 14.06
N ALA A 142 11.68 -2.38 15.14
CA ALA A 142 10.37 -1.94 15.64
C ALA A 142 10.36 -0.44 16.01
N ASN A 143 11.49 0.09 16.48
CA ASN A 143 11.64 1.51 16.77
C ASN A 143 11.68 2.36 15.50
N GLY A 144 12.43 1.90 14.46
CA GLY A 144 12.48 2.59 13.16
C GLY A 144 11.12 2.62 12.46
N LEU A 145 10.31 1.56 12.61
CA LEU A 145 8.92 1.56 12.13
C LEU A 145 8.06 2.58 12.85
N ALA A 146 8.21 2.71 14.17
CA ALA A 146 7.46 3.69 14.94
C ALA A 146 7.73 5.11 14.45
N ASP A 147 9.00 5.44 14.19
CA ASP A 147 9.42 6.74 13.67
C ASP A 147 8.90 6.94 12.23
N LYS A 148 9.01 5.93 11.37
CA LYS A 148 8.55 5.96 9.96
C LYS A 148 7.04 6.15 9.83
N LEU A 149 6.25 5.49 10.69
CA LEU A 149 4.78 5.52 10.68
C LEU A 149 4.19 6.60 11.59
N HIS A 150 5.04 7.42 12.21
CA HIS A 150 4.63 8.47 13.16
C HIS A 150 3.74 7.94 14.30
N THR A 151 4.09 6.76 14.83
CA THR A 151 3.37 6.11 15.94
C THR A 151 4.28 5.84 17.12
N SER A 152 3.72 5.38 18.26
CA SER A 152 4.54 5.09 19.43
C SER A 152 5.22 3.71 19.33
N LYS A 153 6.45 3.60 19.87
CA LYS A 153 7.18 2.33 19.99
C LYS A 153 6.36 1.28 20.74
N ALA A 154 5.65 1.70 21.80
CA ALA A 154 4.78 0.84 22.57
C ALA A 154 3.60 0.28 21.76
N TYR A 155 3.11 1.06 20.79
CA TYR A 155 2.05 0.62 19.89
C TYR A 155 2.56 -0.49 18.96
N ILE A 156 3.69 -0.28 18.27
CA ILE A 156 4.30 -1.28 17.38
C ILE A 156 4.59 -2.58 18.14
N HIS A 157 5.25 -2.50 19.30
CA HIS A 157 5.53 -3.70 20.13
C HIS A 157 4.24 -4.38 20.60
N GLY A 158 3.21 -3.60 20.96
CA GLY A 158 1.92 -4.12 21.35
C GLY A 158 1.20 -4.86 20.22
N ARG A 159 1.33 -4.39 18.97
CA ARG A 159 0.78 -5.07 17.79
C ARG A 159 1.55 -6.35 17.46
N LEU A 160 2.88 -6.30 17.45
CA LEU A 160 3.72 -7.47 17.19
C LEU A 160 3.44 -8.63 18.17
N LYS A 161 3.10 -8.32 19.43
CA LYS A 161 2.71 -9.33 20.42
C LYS A 161 1.43 -10.09 20.05
N LEU A 162 0.54 -9.51 19.23
CA LEU A 162 -0.68 -10.20 18.79
C LEU A 162 -0.38 -11.42 17.89
N LEU A 163 0.81 -11.50 17.31
CA LEU A 163 1.25 -12.65 16.52
C LEU A 163 1.44 -13.91 17.38
N ASP A 164 1.64 -13.75 18.70
CA ASP A 164 1.78 -14.85 19.66
C ASP A 164 0.42 -15.44 20.07
N LEU A 165 -0.70 -14.92 19.56
CA LEU A 165 -2.05 -15.45 19.84
C LEU A 165 -2.28 -16.77 19.12
N CYS A 166 -2.97 -17.70 19.80
CA CYS A 166 -3.49 -18.89 19.13
C CYS A 166 -4.58 -18.51 18.09
N PRO A 167 -4.82 -19.34 17.06
CA PRO A 167 -5.75 -19.01 15.97
C PRO A 167 -7.14 -18.56 16.47
N LYS A 168 -7.70 -19.27 17.42
CA LYS A 168 -9.03 -18.95 17.98
C LYS A 168 -9.09 -17.57 18.65
N ALA A 169 -8.02 -17.16 19.36
CA ALA A 169 -7.96 -15.83 19.98
C ALA A 169 -7.77 -14.73 18.92
N ARG A 170 -7.05 -15.03 17.83
CA ARG A 170 -6.88 -14.14 16.68
C ARG A 170 -8.21 -13.91 15.96
N ASP A 171 -8.97 -14.97 15.66
CA ASP A 171 -10.30 -14.85 15.05
C ASP A 171 -11.25 -14.01 15.90
N SER A 172 -11.19 -14.18 17.24
CA SER A 172 -11.99 -13.38 18.18
C SER A 172 -11.58 -11.91 18.21
N LEU A 173 -10.29 -11.62 18.02
CA LEU A 173 -9.77 -10.25 17.89
C LEU A 173 -10.24 -9.60 16.58
N ASP A 174 -10.12 -10.32 15.47
CA ASP A 174 -10.46 -9.81 14.14
C ASP A 174 -11.98 -9.63 13.95
N SER A 175 -12.79 -10.47 14.61
CA SER A 175 -14.25 -10.29 14.68
C SER A 175 -14.71 -9.18 15.66
N GLY A 176 -13.78 -8.57 16.41
CA GLY A 176 -14.09 -7.53 17.40
C GLY A 176 -14.68 -8.05 18.72
N THR A 177 -14.84 -9.37 18.89
CA THR A 177 -15.33 -10.00 20.14
C THR A 177 -14.29 -9.90 21.26
N LEU A 178 -13.02 -9.82 20.91
CA LEU A 178 -11.90 -9.65 21.82
C LEU A 178 -11.23 -8.30 21.58
N SER A 179 -11.12 -7.45 22.59
CA SER A 179 -10.40 -6.16 22.42
C SER A 179 -8.89 -6.37 22.31
N ALA A 180 -8.21 -5.49 21.56
CA ALA A 180 -6.76 -5.55 21.39
C ALA A 180 -5.98 -5.41 22.70
N SER A 181 -6.54 -4.77 23.73
CA SER A 181 -5.93 -4.67 25.06
C SER A 181 -5.93 -6.01 25.79
N VAL A 182 -7.06 -6.72 25.78
CA VAL A 182 -7.18 -8.05 26.38
C VAL A 182 -6.37 -9.08 25.59
N ALA A 183 -6.41 -9.02 24.25
CA ALA A 183 -5.61 -9.87 23.37
C ALA A 183 -4.10 -9.78 23.68
N ARG A 184 -3.57 -8.58 23.96
CA ARG A 184 -2.17 -8.39 24.38
C ARG A 184 -1.83 -9.05 25.72
N VAL A 185 -2.79 -9.10 26.65
CA VAL A 185 -2.59 -9.81 27.94
C VAL A 185 -2.54 -11.31 27.71
N ILE A 186 -3.46 -11.85 26.89
CA ILE A 186 -3.47 -13.28 26.53
C ILE A 186 -2.17 -13.68 25.82
N ALA A 187 -1.69 -12.87 24.86
CA ALA A 187 -0.46 -13.12 24.15
C ALA A 187 0.78 -13.19 25.07
N ARG A 188 0.77 -12.47 26.19
CA ARG A 188 1.85 -12.56 27.20
C ARG A 188 1.81 -13.88 27.99
N LEU A 189 0.63 -14.44 28.17
CA LEU A 189 0.47 -15.70 28.95
C LEU A 189 0.83 -16.94 28.11
N ASN A 190 0.73 -16.86 26.77
CA ASN A 190 1.10 -17.95 25.86
C ASN A 190 2.63 -18.08 25.64
N GLY A 191 3.41 -17.18 26.17
CA GLY A 191 4.88 -17.19 26.07
C GLY A 191 5.60 -17.91 27.22
N TYR A 192 4.89 -18.73 28.01
CA TYR A 192 5.44 -19.56 29.06
C TYR A 192 5.22 -21.05 28.77
#